data_4b75285aad29d3ab6d25f4a58a6cac9a
#
_entry.id   4b75285aad29d3ab6d25f4a58a6cac9a
#
_cell.length_a   1.000
_cell.length_b   1.000
_cell.length_c   1.000
_cell.angle_alpha   90.00
_cell.angle_beta   90.00
_cell.angle_gamma   90.00
#
_symmetry.space_group_name_H-M   'P 1'
#
loop_
_entity.id
_entity.type
_entity.pdbx_description
1 polymer ?
#
loop_
_entity_poly.entity_id
_entity_poly.type
_entity_poly.pdbx_seq_one_letter_code
_entity_poly.pdbx_strand_id
1 'polypeptide(L)' 'MKKLFRNLEKDDQRALQMVVLDGMSLRQTAQQLEISAMTIQRRVKRGLNTLANELKAAQLGA' A
#
# COMPACT_ATOMS: atom_id res chain seq x y z
N MET A 1 1.68 -13.56 -6.33
CA MET A 1 2.13 -12.35 -5.64
C MET A 1 1.82 -11.07 -6.41
N LYS A 2 2.17 -11.04 -7.70
CA LYS A 2 1.90 -9.86 -8.52
C LYS A 2 0.42 -9.53 -8.61
N LYS A 3 -0.44 -10.55 -8.60
CA LYS A 3 -1.90 -10.35 -8.66
C LYS A 3 -2.43 -9.57 -7.46
N LEU A 4 -1.92 -9.87 -6.26
CA LEU A 4 -2.38 -9.21 -5.05
C LEU A 4 -2.07 -7.72 -5.09
N PHE A 5 -0.86 -7.38 -5.51
CA PHE A 5 -0.45 -5.99 -5.60
C PHE A 5 -1.23 -5.26 -6.69
N ARG A 6 -1.57 -5.95 -7.77
CA ARG A 6 -2.34 -5.36 -8.86
C ARG A 6 -3.77 -5.01 -8.48
N ASN A 7 -4.32 -5.68 -7.47
CA ASN A 7 -5.68 -5.40 -7.02
C ASN A 7 -5.78 -4.08 -6.25
N LEU A 8 -4.64 -3.47 -5.92
CA LEU A 8 -4.62 -2.17 -5.28
C LEU A 8 -4.77 -1.06 -6.31
N GLU A 9 -5.37 0.04 -5.89
CA GLU A 9 -5.39 1.24 -6.72
C GLU A 9 -3.96 1.75 -6.92
N LYS A 10 -3.73 2.41 -8.04
CA LYS A 10 -2.40 2.90 -8.38
C LYS A 10 -1.79 3.76 -7.29
N ASP A 11 -2.59 4.63 -6.70
CA ASP A 11 -2.11 5.52 -5.64
C ASP A 11 -1.70 4.72 -4.41
N ASP A 12 -2.48 3.71 -4.06
CA ASP A 12 -2.17 2.85 -2.91
C ASP A 12 -0.91 2.02 -3.19
N GLN A 13 -0.79 1.51 -4.41
CA GLN A 13 0.40 0.77 -4.81
C GLN A 13 1.66 1.61 -4.68
N ARG A 14 1.59 2.84 -5.16
CA ARG A 14 2.74 3.74 -5.12
C ARG A 14 3.13 4.06 -3.69
N ALA A 15 2.14 4.38 -2.84
CA ALA A 15 2.41 4.68 -1.45
C ALA A 15 3.02 3.48 -0.73
N LEU A 16 2.46 2.31 -0.94
CA LEU A 16 2.98 1.08 -0.35
C LEU A 16 4.41 0.81 -0.79
N GLN A 17 4.66 0.93 -2.09
CA GLN A 17 5.98 0.68 -2.62
C GLN A 17 7.02 1.60 -1.98
N MET A 18 6.73 2.88 -1.90
CA MET A 18 7.68 3.84 -1.37
C MET A 18 7.91 3.65 0.12
N VAL A 19 6.86 3.41 0.87
CA VAL A 19 6.97 3.30 2.33
C VAL A 19 7.48 1.92 2.75
N VAL A 20 6.92 0.87 2.17
CA VAL A 20 7.22 -0.50 2.60
C VAL A 20 8.43 -1.08 1.88
N LEU A 21 8.47 -0.97 0.56
CA LEU A 21 9.53 -1.59 -0.22
C LEU A 21 10.78 -0.73 -0.31
N ASP A 22 10.63 0.57 -0.50
CA ASP A 22 11.76 1.48 -0.64
C ASP A 22 12.26 2.01 0.71
N GLY A 23 11.50 1.79 1.77
CA GLY A 23 11.92 2.21 3.10
C GLY A 23 11.84 3.70 3.35
N MET A 24 11.05 4.42 2.55
CA MET A 24 10.90 5.87 2.71
C MET A 24 9.99 6.19 3.90
N SER A 25 10.26 7.31 4.56
CA SER A 25 9.38 7.78 5.61
C SER A 25 8.07 8.30 5.04
N LEU A 26 7.06 8.40 5.89
CA LEU A 26 5.78 8.98 5.46
C LEU A 26 5.96 10.39 4.96
N ARG A 27 6.81 11.16 5.64
CA ARG A 27 7.06 12.55 5.27
C ARG A 27 7.74 12.64 3.91
N GLN A 28 8.75 11.82 3.68
CA GLN A 28 9.46 11.81 2.40
C GLN A 28 8.53 11.40 1.27
N THR A 29 7.74 10.37 1.49
CA THR A 29 6.78 9.90 0.50
C THR A 29 5.75 10.99 0.19
N ALA A 30 5.27 11.68 1.22
CA ALA A 30 4.31 12.75 1.05
C ALA A 30 4.88 13.88 0.19
N GLN A 31 6.14 14.24 0.43
CA GLN A 31 6.80 15.28 -0.35
C GLN A 31 6.95 14.86 -1.81
N GLN A 32 7.35 13.62 -2.04
CA GLN A 32 7.53 13.09 -3.39
C GLN A 32 6.23 13.10 -4.19
N LEU A 33 5.14 12.71 -3.54
CA LEU A 33 3.84 12.61 -4.20
C LEU A 33 3.02 13.90 -4.09
N GLU A 34 3.56 14.91 -3.42
CA GLU A 34 2.90 16.21 -3.24
C GLU A 34 1.54 16.09 -2.57
N ILE A 35 1.44 15.22 -1.58
CA ILE A 35 0.24 15.05 -0.78
C ILE A 35 0.63 15.02 0.70
N SER A 36 -0.35 15.09 1.60
CA SER A 36 -0.06 15.14 3.03
C SER A 36 0.40 13.77 3.54
N ALA A 37 1.18 13.79 4.62
CA ALA A 37 1.62 12.56 5.26
C ALA A 37 0.44 11.75 5.78
N MET A 38 -0.62 12.43 6.23
CA MET A 38 -1.83 11.77 6.69
C MET A 38 -2.48 10.99 5.55
N THR A 39 -2.50 11.56 4.35
CA THR A 39 -3.04 10.87 3.18
C THR A 39 -2.21 9.62 2.86
N ILE A 40 -0.88 9.73 2.94
CA ILE A 40 0.00 8.59 2.72
C ILE A 40 -0.30 7.49 3.73
N GLN A 41 -0.43 7.86 5.00
CA GLN A 41 -0.73 6.89 6.06
C GLN A 41 -2.03 6.14 5.78
N ARG A 42 -3.06 6.87 5.35
CA ARG A 42 -4.35 6.26 5.03
C ARG A 42 -4.24 5.30 3.84
N ARG A 43 -3.51 5.69 2.82
CA ARG A 43 -3.33 4.85 1.63
C ARG A 43 -2.55 3.58 1.95
N VAL A 44 -1.48 3.72 2.74
CA VAL A 44 -0.68 2.57 3.15
C VAL A 44 -1.55 1.61 3.97
N LYS A 45 -2.29 2.14 4.92
CA LYS A 45 -3.17 1.32 5.76
C LYS A 45 -4.21 0.60 4.93
N ARG A 46 -4.83 1.31 4.00
CA ARG A 46 -5.85 0.72 3.13
C ARG A 46 -5.25 -0.38 2.25
N GLY A 47 -4.07 -0.11 1.69
CA GLY A 47 -3.40 -1.09 0.86
C GLY A 47 -3.02 -2.33 1.64
N LEU A 48 -2.49 -2.18 2.85
CA LEU A 48 -2.15 -3.31 3.69
C LEU A 48 -3.37 -4.13 4.07
N ASN A 49 -4.48 -3.46 4.36
CA ASN A 49 -5.73 -4.16 4.65
C ASN A 49 -6.22 -4.96 3.46
N THR A 50 -6.14 -4.39 2.27
CA THR A 50 -6.53 -5.07 1.05
C THR A 50 -5.69 -6.32 0.83
N LEU A 51 -4.37 -6.19 0.98
CA LEU A 51 -3.46 -7.32 0.83
C LEU A 51 -3.71 -8.39 1.89
N ALA A 52 -3.95 -7.97 3.12
CA ALA A 52 -4.24 -8.92 4.20
C ALA A 52 -5.51 -9.71 3.92
N ASN A 53 -6.55 -9.03 3.43
CA ASN A 53 -7.80 -9.67 3.10
C ASN A 53 -7.63 -10.66 1.95
N GLU A 54 -6.85 -10.29 0.94
CA GLU A 54 -6.59 -11.16 -0.19
C GLU A 54 -5.82 -12.40 0.23
N LEU A 55 -4.81 -12.24 1.08
CA LEU A 55 -4.05 -13.37 1.59
C LEU A 55 -4.91 -14.29 2.44
N LYS A 56 -5.79 -13.71 3.26
CA LYS A 56 -6.71 -14.48 4.08
C LYS A 56 -7.66 -15.29 3.22
N ALA A 57 -8.21 -14.66 2.18
CA ALA A 57 -9.12 -15.35 1.27
C ALA A 57 -8.40 -16.49 0.56
N ALA A 58 -7.15 -16.27 0.15
CA ALA A 58 -6.36 -17.30 -0.52
C ALA A 58 -6.10 -18.49 0.40
N GLN A 59 -5.79 -18.22 1.67
CA GLN A 59 -5.53 -19.27 2.63
C GLN A 59 -6.80 -20.07 2.95
N LEU A 60 -7.91 -19.38 3.12
CA LEU A 60 -9.18 -20.04 3.42
C LEU A 60 -9.72 -20.79 2.21
N GLY A 61 -9.41 -20.32 1.01
CA GLY A 61 -9.86 -20.94 -0.22
C GLY A 61 -9.02 -22.14 -0.62
N ALA A 62 -7.90 -22.33 0.02
CA ALA A 62 -7.06 -23.48 -0.27
C ALA A 62 -7.53 -24.71 0.47
#